data_cde6aa4d4322d09d99afb2cb989966fb
#
_entry.id   cde6aa4d4322d09d99afb2cb989966fb
#
_cell.length_a   1.000
_cell.length_b   1.000
_cell.length_c   1.000
_cell.angle_alpha   90.00
_cell.angle_beta   90.00
_cell.angle_gamma   90.00
#
_symmetry.space_group_name_H-M   'P 1'
#
loop_
_entity.id
_entity.type
_entity.pdbx_description
1 polymer ?
#
loop_
_entity_poly.entity_id
_entity_poly.type
_entity_poly.pdbx_seq_one_letter_code
_entity_poly.pdbx_strand_id
1 'polypeptide(L)'
;GTRVDGKPLVYFDNAATAQKPLVVIETVRRFLAEGNANIHRGVHYLSERATLAFDAVRDDVRDFLNAPASREVIFVRGTTEAINLVAQSYGRTTLRPGDEILLTTMEHHSNIVPWQLVAGQTGAVVRAIPITDAGEVDLQAYRRMLGPKTRIVGVVHISNALGTLNPVAEMTRTAPAPGAVALVDGAQAAPP
;
A
#
# COMPACT_ATOMS: atom_id res chain seq x y z
N GLY A 1 8.21 29.17 -8.72
CA GLY A 1 6.90 28.53 -8.58
C GLY A 1 5.99 28.89 -9.75
N THR A 2 5.06 28.00 -10.10
CA THR A 2 4.08 28.18 -11.17
C THR A 2 3.12 29.33 -10.81
N ARG A 3 2.75 30.14 -11.82
CA ARG A 3 1.74 31.19 -11.66
C ARG A 3 0.60 30.93 -12.64
N VAL A 4 -0.64 31.24 -12.22
CA VAL A 4 -1.84 31.18 -13.03
C VAL A 4 -2.50 32.55 -12.94
N ASP A 5 -2.76 33.19 -14.07
CA ASP A 5 -3.30 34.57 -14.16
C ASP A 5 -2.56 35.58 -13.27
N GLY A 6 -1.22 35.49 -13.27
CA GLY A 6 -0.36 36.36 -12.49
C GLY A 6 -0.28 36.08 -10.99
N LYS A 7 -1.07 35.13 -10.46
CA LYS A 7 -1.09 34.75 -9.03
C LYS A 7 -0.27 33.47 -8.80
N PRO A 8 0.39 33.30 -7.64
CA PRO A 8 1.04 32.03 -7.30
C PRO A 8 0.02 30.89 -7.30
N LEU A 9 0.39 29.75 -7.92
CA LEU A 9 -0.43 28.54 -7.84
C LEU A 9 -0.42 28.00 -6.42
N VAL A 10 -1.60 27.77 -5.87
CA VAL A 10 -1.82 27.01 -4.64
C VAL A 10 -2.28 25.60 -5.03
N TYR A 11 -1.53 24.58 -4.61
CA TYR A 11 -1.78 23.18 -4.98
C TYR A 11 -2.04 22.36 -3.72
N PHE A 12 -3.24 21.79 -3.60
CA PHE A 12 -3.67 21.00 -2.42
C PHE A 12 -4.02 19.54 -2.76
N ASP A 13 -3.74 19.09 -3.97
CA ASP A 13 -4.05 17.72 -4.41
C ASP A 13 -2.85 16.77 -4.31
N ASN A 14 -2.07 16.89 -3.23
CA ASN A 14 -0.89 16.04 -3.01
C ASN A 14 -1.27 14.57 -2.70
N ALA A 15 -2.49 14.32 -2.22
CA ALA A 15 -2.99 12.96 -2.03
C ALA A 15 -3.08 12.18 -3.35
N ALA A 16 -3.43 12.87 -4.45
CA ALA A 16 -3.44 12.27 -5.79
C ALA A 16 -2.04 12.26 -6.42
N THR A 17 -1.30 13.39 -6.33
CA THR A 17 0.03 13.51 -6.95
C THR A 17 0.93 14.44 -6.14
N ALA A 18 1.87 13.88 -5.40
CA ALA A 18 2.89 14.65 -4.69
C ALA A 18 3.92 15.26 -5.66
N GLN A 19 4.27 16.53 -5.45
CA GLN A 19 5.34 17.19 -6.18
C GLN A 19 6.69 16.55 -5.81
N LYS A 20 7.55 16.35 -6.81
CA LYS A 20 8.82 15.66 -6.59
C LYS A 20 9.88 16.64 -6.09
N PRO A 21 10.61 16.31 -5.00
CA PRO A 21 11.77 17.09 -4.57
C PRO A 21 12.85 17.17 -5.67
N LEU A 22 13.58 18.28 -5.71
CA LEU A 22 14.66 18.47 -6.70
C LEU A 22 15.70 17.35 -6.64
N VAL A 23 16.02 16.86 -5.44
CA VAL A 23 16.98 15.75 -5.27
C VAL A 23 16.51 14.48 -5.98
N VAL A 24 15.22 14.20 -6.00
CA VAL A 24 14.64 13.02 -6.71
C VAL A 24 14.77 13.24 -8.21
N ILE A 25 14.36 14.41 -8.70
CA ILE A 25 14.43 14.75 -10.14
C ILE A 25 15.86 14.64 -10.64
N GLU A 26 16.81 15.23 -9.93
CA GLU A 26 18.22 15.25 -10.30
C GLU A 26 18.86 13.86 -10.23
N THR A 27 18.48 13.04 -9.25
CA THR A 27 18.96 11.65 -9.15
C THR A 27 18.50 10.82 -10.35
N VAL A 28 17.23 10.94 -10.74
CA VAL A 28 16.70 10.24 -11.93
C VAL A 28 17.38 10.73 -13.19
N ARG A 29 17.54 12.07 -13.36
CA ARG A 29 18.25 12.65 -14.50
C ARG A 29 19.67 12.12 -14.62
N ARG A 30 20.43 12.12 -13.53
CA ARG A 30 21.82 11.65 -13.50
C ARG A 30 21.91 10.15 -13.80
N PHE A 31 21.05 9.34 -13.21
CA PHE A 31 21.01 7.91 -13.49
C PHE A 31 20.79 7.65 -14.98
N LEU A 32 19.80 8.31 -15.59
CA LEU A 32 19.50 8.12 -17.02
C LEU A 32 20.61 8.61 -17.93
N ALA A 33 21.30 9.70 -17.57
CA ALA A 33 22.35 10.29 -18.39
C ALA A 33 23.69 9.56 -18.28
N GLU A 34 24.03 9.01 -17.11
CA GLU A 34 25.41 8.60 -16.78
C GLU A 34 25.53 7.15 -16.33
N GLY A 35 24.45 6.54 -15.82
CA GLY A 35 24.48 5.25 -15.14
C GLY A 35 23.46 4.23 -15.58
N ASN A 36 22.66 4.53 -16.62
CA ASN A 36 21.57 3.67 -17.04
C ASN A 36 22.08 2.31 -17.54
N ALA A 37 21.78 1.25 -16.78
CA ALA A 37 22.12 -0.13 -17.12
C ALA A 37 21.14 -1.11 -16.50
N ASN A 38 21.08 -2.34 -17.05
CA ASN A 38 20.30 -3.42 -16.48
C ASN A 38 20.88 -3.84 -15.14
N ILE A 39 19.99 -4.07 -14.17
CA ILE A 39 20.34 -4.65 -12.87
C ILE A 39 20.36 -6.18 -12.93
N HIS A 40 21.18 -6.83 -12.04
CA HIS A 40 21.26 -8.28 -11.78
C HIS A 40 21.72 -9.18 -12.96
N ARG A 41 21.90 -8.69 -14.17
CA ARG A 41 22.22 -9.52 -15.33
C ARG A 41 23.45 -9.08 -16.14
N GLY A 42 24.01 -7.94 -15.86
CA GLY A 42 25.20 -7.43 -16.54
C GLY A 42 26.47 -7.75 -15.78
N VAL A 43 27.51 -8.12 -16.51
CA VAL A 43 28.85 -8.37 -15.96
C VAL A 43 29.83 -7.20 -16.26
N HIS A 44 29.29 -6.00 -16.35
CA HIS A 44 30.06 -4.78 -16.62
C HIS A 44 29.82 -3.71 -15.56
N TYR A 45 30.74 -2.78 -15.45
CA TYR A 45 30.81 -1.74 -14.41
C TYR A 45 29.48 -1.01 -14.14
N LEU A 46 28.76 -0.57 -15.17
CA LEU A 46 27.50 0.17 -14.97
C LEU A 46 26.40 -0.73 -14.38
N SER A 47 26.32 -2.00 -14.84
CA SER A 47 25.35 -2.94 -14.32
C SER A 47 25.62 -3.31 -12.86
N GLU A 48 26.88 -3.51 -12.50
CA GLU A 48 27.28 -3.78 -11.11
C GLU A 48 26.93 -2.60 -10.20
N ARG A 49 27.27 -1.38 -10.59
CA ARG A 49 26.89 -0.17 -9.82
C ARG A 49 25.40 0.03 -9.68
N ALA A 50 24.63 -0.19 -10.74
CA ALA A 50 23.18 -0.08 -10.70
C ALA A 50 22.56 -1.14 -9.78
N THR A 51 23.09 -2.38 -9.80
CA THR A 51 22.66 -3.47 -8.92
C THR A 51 22.93 -3.15 -7.46
N LEU A 52 24.16 -2.73 -7.13
CA LEU A 52 24.53 -2.36 -5.76
C LEU A 52 23.66 -1.20 -5.23
N ALA A 53 23.40 -0.19 -6.05
CA ALA A 53 22.55 0.93 -5.67
C ALA A 53 21.08 0.48 -5.43
N PHE A 54 20.56 -0.40 -6.28
CA PHE A 54 19.20 -0.94 -6.14
C PHE A 54 19.05 -1.79 -4.87
N ASP A 55 20.02 -2.65 -4.57
CA ASP A 55 19.98 -3.49 -3.39
C ASP A 55 20.15 -2.67 -2.09
N ALA A 56 21.01 -1.64 -2.11
CA ALA A 56 21.17 -0.72 -0.98
C ALA A 56 19.85 0.01 -0.64
N VAL A 57 19.12 0.50 -1.64
CA VAL A 57 17.81 1.13 -1.40
C VAL A 57 16.80 0.16 -0.78
N ARG A 58 16.87 -1.13 -1.15
CA ARG A 58 16.00 -2.14 -0.54
C ARG A 58 16.33 -2.33 0.95
N ASP A 59 17.59 -2.29 1.33
CA ASP A 59 18.02 -2.33 2.72
C ASP A 59 17.57 -1.08 3.49
N ASP A 60 17.72 0.10 2.90
CA ASP A 60 17.26 1.36 3.48
C ASP A 60 15.73 1.34 3.75
N VAL A 61 14.94 0.83 2.80
CA VAL A 61 13.48 0.69 2.97
C VAL A 61 13.13 -0.35 4.02
N ARG A 62 13.85 -1.48 4.08
CA ARG A 62 13.70 -2.47 5.15
C ARG A 62 13.89 -1.83 6.52
N ASP A 63 14.97 -1.07 6.70
CA ASP A 63 15.30 -0.43 7.97
C ASP A 63 14.29 0.67 8.33
N PHE A 64 13.88 1.47 7.36
CA PHE A 64 12.85 2.50 7.54
C PHE A 64 11.51 1.92 7.98
N LEU A 65 11.08 0.79 7.40
CA LEU A 65 9.83 0.11 7.74
C LEU A 65 9.99 -0.87 8.92
N ASN A 66 11.19 -1.02 9.47
CA ASN A 66 11.52 -2.01 10.50
C ASN A 66 11.10 -3.44 10.08
N ALA A 67 11.30 -3.77 8.81
CA ALA A 67 11.00 -5.10 8.30
C ALA A 67 12.12 -6.09 8.69
N PRO A 68 11.81 -7.35 8.98
CA PRO A 68 12.79 -8.35 9.42
C PRO A 68 13.87 -8.67 8.38
N ALA A 69 13.55 -8.58 7.09
CA ALA A 69 14.48 -8.92 6.02
C ALA A 69 14.20 -8.15 4.72
N SER A 70 15.26 -7.84 3.96
CA SER A 70 15.17 -7.12 2.68
C SER A 70 14.30 -7.83 1.64
N ARG A 71 14.20 -9.17 1.71
CA ARG A 71 13.32 -9.95 0.82
C ARG A 71 11.82 -9.68 1.03
N GLU A 72 11.44 -9.03 2.13
CA GLU A 72 10.07 -8.61 2.41
C GLU A 72 9.71 -7.27 1.75
N VAL A 73 10.72 -6.58 1.22
CA VAL A 73 10.55 -5.34 0.45
C VAL A 73 10.42 -5.68 -1.03
N ILE A 74 9.25 -5.42 -1.60
CA ILE A 74 8.95 -5.66 -3.01
C ILE A 74 8.64 -4.32 -3.67
N PHE A 75 9.48 -3.90 -4.62
CA PHE A 75 9.23 -2.69 -5.40
C PHE A 75 8.21 -2.96 -6.51
N VAL A 76 7.20 -2.12 -6.55
CA VAL A 76 6.13 -2.13 -7.55
C VAL A 76 5.88 -0.71 -8.07
N ARG A 77 5.04 -0.55 -9.09
CA ARG A 77 4.76 0.75 -9.70
C ARG A 77 3.87 1.67 -8.85
N GLY A 78 3.25 1.13 -7.80
CA GLY A 78 2.38 1.89 -6.89
C GLY A 78 1.47 0.98 -6.09
N THR A 79 0.72 1.57 -5.16
CA THR A 79 -0.16 0.87 -4.22
C THR A 79 -1.20 -0.01 -4.91
N THR A 80 -1.76 0.42 -6.04
CA THR A 80 -2.70 -0.39 -6.83
C THR A 80 -2.07 -1.71 -7.26
N GLU A 81 -0.84 -1.70 -7.76
CA GLU A 81 -0.13 -2.93 -8.14
C GLU A 81 0.20 -3.79 -6.91
N ALA A 82 0.63 -3.17 -5.82
CA ALA A 82 0.94 -3.86 -4.57
C ALA A 82 -0.26 -4.66 -4.04
N ILE A 83 -1.42 -4.01 -3.95
CA ILE A 83 -2.64 -4.66 -3.46
C ILE A 83 -3.11 -5.75 -4.43
N ASN A 84 -3.07 -5.50 -5.74
CA ASN A 84 -3.39 -6.53 -6.73
C ASN A 84 -2.43 -7.72 -6.64
N LEU A 85 -1.14 -7.49 -6.42
CA LEU A 85 -0.17 -8.56 -6.23
C LEU A 85 -0.54 -9.45 -5.04
N VAL A 86 -0.88 -8.86 -3.88
CA VAL A 86 -1.31 -9.61 -2.71
C VAL A 86 -2.63 -10.34 -2.96
N ALA A 87 -3.61 -9.68 -3.56
CA ALA A 87 -4.91 -10.27 -3.84
C ALA A 87 -4.80 -11.47 -4.79
N GLN A 88 -4.04 -11.33 -5.88
CA GLN A 88 -3.91 -12.39 -6.92
C GLN A 88 -2.95 -13.51 -6.51
N SER A 89 -1.97 -13.25 -5.65
CA SER A 89 -1.07 -14.31 -5.14
C SER A 89 -1.64 -14.92 -3.85
N TYR A 90 -1.54 -14.22 -2.73
CA TYR A 90 -1.98 -14.71 -1.42
C TYR A 90 -3.49 -14.95 -1.35
N GLY A 91 -4.30 -13.93 -1.70
CA GLY A 91 -5.75 -14.03 -1.61
C GLY A 91 -6.30 -15.20 -2.41
N ARG A 92 -5.91 -15.31 -3.67
CA ARG A 92 -6.36 -16.37 -4.58
C ARG A 92 -5.96 -17.77 -4.16
N THR A 93 -4.84 -17.93 -3.50
CA THR A 93 -4.32 -19.24 -3.06
C THR A 93 -4.87 -19.68 -1.71
N THR A 94 -5.22 -18.72 -0.85
CA THR A 94 -5.62 -19.00 0.55
C THR A 94 -7.12 -18.96 0.78
N LEU A 95 -7.86 -18.07 0.10
CA LEU A 95 -9.30 -17.92 0.29
C LEU A 95 -10.09 -19.11 -0.22
N ARG A 96 -11.15 -19.45 0.50
CA ARG A 96 -12.10 -20.54 0.22
C ARG A 96 -13.54 -20.02 0.23
N PRO A 97 -14.51 -20.76 -0.34
CA PRO A 97 -15.91 -20.39 -0.29
C PRO A 97 -16.40 -20.11 1.13
N GLY A 98 -17.01 -18.95 1.33
CA GLY A 98 -17.52 -18.49 2.60
C GLY A 98 -16.49 -17.85 3.55
N ASP A 99 -15.21 -17.78 3.18
CA ASP A 99 -14.24 -16.95 3.88
C ASP A 99 -14.58 -15.45 3.73
N GLU A 100 -14.23 -14.64 4.72
CA GLU A 100 -14.58 -13.23 4.76
C GLU A 100 -13.36 -12.34 4.61
N ILE A 101 -13.53 -11.30 3.78
CA ILE A 101 -12.59 -10.18 3.60
C ILE A 101 -13.27 -8.94 4.17
N LEU A 102 -12.73 -8.37 5.24
CA LEU A 102 -13.27 -7.16 5.86
C LEU A 102 -12.49 -5.95 5.35
N LEU A 103 -13.19 -4.96 4.80
CA LEU A 103 -12.62 -3.71 4.31
C LEU A 103 -13.38 -2.54 4.94
N THR A 104 -12.69 -1.42 5.24
CA THR A 104 -13.43 -0.24 5.70
C THR A 104 -14.19 0.41 4.55
N THR A 105 -15.30 1.09 4.84
CA THR A 105 -16.06 1.81 3.81
C THR A 105 -15.32 3.04 3.26
N MET A 106 -14.21 3.45 3.86
CA MET A 106 -13.38 4.56 3.39
C MET A 106 -12.19 4.13 2.53
N GLU A 107 -12.09 2.83 2.17
CA GLU A 107 -10.98 2.36 1.34
C GLU A 107 -10.96 3.01 -0.04
N HIS A 108 -9.75 3.25 -0.55
CA HIS A 108 -9.58 3.60 -1.95
C HIS A 108 -9.95 2.41 -2.85
N HIS A 109 -10.44 2.67 -4.06
CA HIS A 109 -10.84 1.61 -5.01
C HIS A 109 -9.74 0.57 -5.26
N SER A 110 -8.46 0.95 -5.18
CA SER A 110 -7.32 0.02 -5.27
C SER A 110 -7.33 -1.05 -4.18
N ASN A 111 -7.97 -0.79 -3.02
CA ASN A 111 -8.12 -1.74 -1.92
C ASN A 111 -9.57 -2.28 -1.78
N ILE A 112 -10.39 -2.11 -2.79
CA ILE A 112 -11.75 -2.69 -2.86
C ILE A 112 -11.85 -3.66 -4.04
N VAL A 113 -11.60 -3.16 -5.25
CA VAL A 113 -11.85 -3.89 -6.50
C VAL A 113 -11.05 -5.20 -6.61
N PRO A 114 -9.75 -5.26 -6.28
CA PRO A 114 -9.01 -6.52 -6.33
C PRO A 114 -9.61 -7.61 -5.44
N TRP A 115 -10.10 -7.23 -4.27
CA TRP A 115 -10.73 -8.16 -3.34
C TRP A 115 -12.10 -8.64 -3.81
N GLN A 116 -12.90 -7.77 -4.44
CA GLN A 116 -14.16 -8.16 -5.09
C GLN A 116 -13.91 -9.18 -6.21
N LEU A 117 -12.90 -8.95 -7.06
CA LEU A 117 -12.55 -9.86 -8.13
C LEU A 117 -12.10 -11.23 -7.61
N VAL A 118 -11.23 -11.26 -6.60
CA VAL A 118 -10.76 -12.51 -6.00
C VAL A 118 -11.88 -13.20 -5.24
N ALA A 119 -12.74 -12.48 -4.53
CA ALA A 119 -13.91 -13.05 -3.87
C ALA A 119 -14.86 -13.75 -4.86
N GLY A 120 -15.11 -13.12 -6.02
CA GLY A 120 -15.90 -13.73 -7.10
C GLY A 120 -15.28 -15.02 -7.67
N GLN A 121 -13.93 -15.14 -7.64
CA GLN A 121 -13.22 -16.33 -8.12
C GLN A 121 -13.14 -17.46 -7.09
N THR A 122 -13.08 -17.12 -5.81
CA THR A 122 -12.84 -18.07 -4.71
C THR A 122 -14.11 -18.45 -3.94
N GLY A 123 -15.21 -17.71 -4.15
CA GLY A 123 -16.42 -17.84 -3.34
C GLY A 123 -16.32 -17.19 -1.95
N ALA A 124 -15.29 -16.41 -1.69
CA ALA A 124 -15.17 -15.58 -0.49
C ALA A 124 -16.17 -14.40 -0.54
N VAL A 125 -16.37 -13.74 0.60
CA VAL A 125 -17.33 -12.64 0.74
C VAL A 125 -16.60 -11.38 1.23
N VAL A 126 -16.76 -10.27 0.50
CA VAL A 126 -16.28 -8.96 0.95
C VAL A 126 -17.37 -8.33 1.82
N ARG A 127 -16.98 -7.89 3.03
CA ARG A 127 -17.85 -7.19 3.98
C ARG A 127 -17.28 -5.84 4.35
N ALA A 128 -18.12 -4.82 4.37
CA ALA A 128 -17.71 -3.46 4.68
C ALA A 128 -17.79 -3.17 6.19
N ILE A 129 -16.69 -2.72 6.77
CA ILE A 129 -16.64 -2.20 8.15
C ILE A 129 -17.16 -0.75 8.08
N PRO A 130 -18.23 -0.41 8.81
CA PRO A 130 -18.80 0.94 8.74
C PRO A 130 -17.88 1.98 9.38
N ILE A 131 -18.16 3.24 9.03
CA ILE A 131 -17.59 4.43 9.66
C ILE A 131 -18.69 5.19 10.39
N THR A 132 -18.31 5.99 11.36
CA THR A 132 -19.19 6.90 12.08
C THR A 132 -19.46 8.16 11.25
N ASP A 133 -20.44 8.98 11.69
CA ASP A 133 -20.72 10.28 11.08
C ASP A 133 -19.54 11.26 11.20
N ALA A 134 -18.63 11.03 12.15
CA ALA A 134 -17.38 11.78 12.29
C ALA A 134 -16.30 11.35 11.26
N GLY A 135 -16.56 10.35 10.40
CA GLY A 135 -15.62 9.83 9.43
C GLY A 135 -14.54 8.93 10.03
N GLU A 136 -14.79 8.33 11.19
CA GLU A 136 -13.90 7.41 11.89
C GLU A 136 -14.39 5.96 11.74
N VAL A 137 -13.48 4.99 11.76
CA VAL A 137 -13.86 3.56 11.73
C VAL A 137 -14.66 3.21 12.98
N ASP A 138 -15.85 2.59 12.81
CA ASP A 138 -16.60 2.01 13.92
C ASP A 138 -15.88 0.75 14.45
N LEU A 139 -15.02 0.94 15.44
CA LEU A 139 -14.27 -0.15 16.07
C LEU A 139 -15.16 -1.17 16.79
N GLN A 140 -16.34 -0.77 17.25
CA GLN A 140 -17.26 -1.70 17.87
C GLN A 140 -17.89 -2.62 16.81
N ALA A 141 -18.33 -2.05 15.68
CA ALA A 141 -18.80 -2.83 14.55
C ALA A 141 -17.68 -3.75 14.02
N TYR A 142 -16.46 -3.22 13.85
CA TYR A 142 -15.29 -4.00 13.46
C TYR A 142 -15.12 -5.25 14.35
N ARG A 143 -15.05 -5.06 15.68
CA ARG A 143 -14.87 -6.18 16.61
C ARG A 143 -16.01 -7.21 16.54
N ARG A 144 -17.27 -6.76 16.33
CA ARG A 144 -18.41 -7.67 16.14
C ARG A 144 -18.38 -8.43 14.82
N MET A 145 -17.74 -7.86 13.79
CA MET A 145 -17.61 -8.49 12.47
C MET A 145 -16.50 -9.54 12.42
N LEU A 146 -15.53 -9.45 13.33
CA LEU A 146 -14.45 -10.44 13.41
C LEU A 146 -14.99 -11.81 13.80
N GLY A 147 -14.59 -12.83 13.05
CA GLY A 147 -15.05 -14.19 13.31
C GLY A 147 -14.15 -15.27 12.71
N PRO A 148 -14.48 -16.54 12.92
CA PRO A 148 -13.66 -17.68 12.47
C PRO A 148 -13.54 -17.77 10.94
N LYS A 149 -14.39 -17.09 10.19
CA LYS A 149 -14.34 -17.00 8.73
C LYS A 149 -13.51 -15.81 8.21
N THR A 150 -13.14 -14.86 9.06
CA THR A 150 -12.35 -13.71 8.64
C THR A 150 -10.93 -14.17 8.30
N ARG A 151 -10.49 -13.90 7.08
CA ARG A 151 -9.16 -14.25 6.57
C ARG A 151 -8.32 -13.04 6.23
N ILE A 152 -8.96 -11.95 5.81
CA ILE A 152 -8.26 -10.73 5.42
C ILE A 152 -8.99 -9.55 6.04
N VAL A 153 -8.21 -8.62 6.60
CA VAL A 153 -8.67 -7.30 7.03
C VAL A 153 -7.86 -6.27 6.27
N GLY A 154 -8.50 -5.51 5.39
CA GLY A 154 -7.88 -4.38 4.68
C GLY A 154 -8.29 -3.06 5.33
N VAL A 155 -7.31 -2.21 5.63
CA VAL A 155 -7.54 -0.89 6.23
C VAL A 155 -6.58 0.14 5.68
N VAL A 156 -7.11 1.29 5.24
CA VAL A 156 -6.31 2.45 4.89
C VAL A 156 -5.79 3.13 6.16
N HIS A 157 -4.50 3.44 6.22
CA HIS A 157 -3.91 4.11 7.39
C HIS A 157 -4.36 5.56 7.51
N ILE A 158 -4.18 6.34 6.42
CA ILE A 158 -4.73 7.70 6.32
C ILE A 158 -5.65 7.75 5.10
N SER A 159 -6.91 8.11 5.32
CA SER A 159 -7.88 8.19 4.22
C SER A 159 -7.51 9.30 3.24
N ASN A 160 -7.41 8.98 1.96
CA ASN A 160 -7.19 9.96 0.91
C ASN A 160 -8.38 10.91 0.68
N ALA A 161 -9.58 10.50 1.11
CA ALA A 161 -10.80 11.29 0.95
C ALA A 161 -11.14 12.12 2.18
N LEU A 162 -10.97 11.57 3.38
CA LEU A 162 -11.37 12.18 4.65
C LEU A 162 -10.20 12.77 5.44
N GLY A 163 -8.97 12.32 5.17
CA GLY A 163 -7.79 12.67 5.97
C GLY A 163 -7.75 11.98 7.35
N THR A 164 -8.72 11.12 7.64
CA THR A 164 -8.80 10.40 8.90
C THR A 164 -7.61 9.48 9.09
N LEU A 165 -6.94 9.60 10.23
CA LEU A 165 -5.89 8.69 10.69
C LEU A 165 -6.55 7.51 11.43
N ASN A 166 -6.52 6.33 10.81
CA ASN A 166 -7.13 5.13 11.37
C ASN A 166 -6.23 4.43 12.39
N PRO A 167 -6.80 3.79 13.43
CA PRO A 167 -6.06 3.11 14.48
C PRO A 167 -5.55 1.72 14.02
N VAL A 168 -4.74 1.69 12.93
CA VAL A 168 -4.29 0.45 12.29
C VAL A 168 -3.54 -0.48 13.25
N ALA A 169 -2.78 0.05 14.20
CA ALA A 169 -2.08 -0.77 15.20
C ALA A 169 -3.06 -1.53 16.11
N GLU A 170 -4.21 -0.95 16.44
CA GLU A 170 -5.26 -1.65 17.18
C GLU A 170 -5.95 -2.68 16.30
N MET A 171 -6.35 -2.28 15.10
CA MET A 171 -7.06 -3.16 14.16
C MET A 171 -6.24 -4.38 13.77
N THR A 172 -4.95 -4.22 13.54
CA THR A 172 -4.05 -5.34 13.19
C THR A 172 -3.76 -6.27 14.37
N ARG A 173 -3.69 -5.75 15.60
CA ARG A 173 -3.54 -6.60 16.81
C ARG A 173 -4.76 -7.41 17.14
N THR A 174 -5.96 -6.86 16.87
CA THR A 174 -7.23 -7.54 17.09
C THR A 174 -7.67 -8.36 15.90
N ALA A 175 -6.83 -8.43 14.84
CA ALA A 175 -7.10 -9.30 13.69
C ALA A 175 -7.32 -10.73 14.16
N PRO A 176 -8.32 -11.40 13.59
CA PRO A 176 -8.92 -12.56 14.21
C PRO A 176 -8.14 -13.83 13.92
N ALA A 177 -8.61 -14.92 14.51
CA ALA A 177 -8.31 -16.33 14.20
C ALA A 177 -6.91 -16.68 13.64
N PRO A 178 -6.32 -17.79 14.03
CA PRO A 178 -5.07 -18.28 13.42
C PRO A 178 -5.17 -18.32 11.90
N GLY A 179 -4.26 -17.60 11.22
CA GLY A 179 -4.19 -17.54 9.76
C GLY A 179 -4.88 -16.35 9.09
N ALA A 180 -5.54 -15.45 9.82
CA ALA A 180 -5.99 -14.17 9.26
C ALA A 180 -4.82 -13.18 9.13
N VAL A 181 -4.82 -12.40 8.05
CA VAL A 181 -3.81 -11.38 7.77
C VAL A 181 -4.43 -10.00 7.72
N ALA A 182 -3.68 -9.00 8.14
CA ALA A 182 -4.03 -7.60 7.96
C ALA A 182 -3.21 -7.00 6.81
N LEU A 183 -3.88 -6.26 5.92
CA LEU A 183 -3.28 -5.45 4.88
C LEU A 183 -3.52 -3.98 5.20
N VAL A 184 -2.46 -3.23 5.37
CA VAL A 184 -2.54 -1.79 5.62
C VAL A 184 -2.18 -1.04 4.35
N ASP A 185 -3.12 -0.24 3.83
CA ASP A 185 -2.84 0.71 2.76
C ASP A 185 -2.19 1.95 3.36
N GLY A 186 -0.88 2.07 3.19
CA GLY A 186 -0.07 3.17 3.68
C GLY A 186 0.20 4.26 2.64
N ALA A 187 -0.53 4.31 1.52
CA ALA A 187 -0.24 5.21 0.40
C ALA A 187 -0.12 6.69 0.82
N GLN A 188 -0.90 7.12 1.80
CA GLN A 188 -0.89 8.48 2.35
C GLN A 188 -0.11 8.60 3.67
N ALA A 189 0.37 7.50 4.24
CA ALA A 189 0.96 7.46 5.58
C ALA A 189 2.46 7.17 5.58
N ALA A 190 3.01 6.64 4.51
CA ALA A 190 4.43 6.44 4.34
C ALA A 190 4.95 7.34 3.19
N PRO A 191 5.85 8.26 3.44
CA PRO A 191 6.60 8.55 4.67
C PRO A 191 5.77 9.26 5.74
N PRO A 192 6.30 9.36 6.98
CA PRO A 192 5.62 10.03 8.09
C PRO A 192 5.45 11.53 7.85
#